data_1134d700e4e1087923263868677022e0
#
_entry.id   1134d700e4e1087923263868677022e0
#
_cell.length_a   1.000
_cell.length_b   1.000
_cell.length_c   1.000
_cell.angle_alpha   90.00
_cell.angle_beta   90.00
_cell.angle_gamma   90.00
#
_symmetry.space_group_name_H-M   'P 1'
#
loop_
_entity.id
_entity.type
_entity.pdbx_description
1 polymer ?
#
loop_
_entity_poly.entity_id
_entity_poly.type
_entity_poly.pdbx_seq_one_letter_code
_entity_poly.pdbx_strand_id
1 'polypeptide(L)'
;ADWRSCAGAAGGIAMVRYVHHELRGAGMTVAAAAVGLVVALPFRALPHAEVPGDVVAWFAGILVVVPCLSLIGEGRAFRRAVPLQDPDAVLSRVHAPRPYLFHGGFLAVLLVLTLPLALVTNPLAALCVLPLTAQLLVNAAYALYWERTHGLLIWRGAVPEQPLGKGQMFYSSTRPPRRRKDHDLRAEYH
;
A
#
# COMPACT_ATOMS: atom_id res chain seq x y z
N ALA A 1 32.70 0.44 -1.88
CA ALA A 1 32.04 1.23 -0.83
C ALA A 1 30.92 0.36 -0.28
N ASP A 2 31.09 -0.10 0.96
CA ASP A 2 30.24 -1.09 1.61
C ASP A 2 28.99 -0.40 2.19
N TRP A 3 27.89 -0.44 1.46
CA TRP A 3 26.60 0.14 1.88
C TRP A 3 26.05 -0.49 3.18
N ARG A 4 26.64 -1.63 3.60
CA ARG A 4 26.30 -2.33 4.85
C ARG A 4 26.71 -1.58 6.10
N SER A 5 27.71 -0.69 6.00
CA SER A 5 28.21 0.09 7.15
C SER A 5 27.27 1.21 7.60
N CYS A 6 26.40 1.74 6.72
CA CYS A 6 25.48 2.82 7.08
C CYS A 6 24.17 2.33 7.71
N ALA A 7 23.87 1.02 7.66
CA ALA A 7 22.65 0.45 8.23
C ALA A 7 22.74 0.19 9.76
N GLY A 8 23.93 0.34 10.36
CA GLY A 8 24.21 -0.06 11.74
C GLY A 8 23.79 0.89 12.85
N ALA A 9 23.29 2.10 12.57
CA ALA A 9 23.15 3.12 13.61
C ALA A 9 21.72 3.44 14.08
N ALA A 10 20.70 2.84 13.51
CA ALA A 10 19.30 3.06 13.98
C ALA A 10 18.40 1.87 13.62
N GLY A 11 18.76 0.68 14.08
CA GLY A 11 18.04 -0.57 13.79
C GLY A 11 16.63 -0.68 14.40
N GLY A 12 15.76 0.28 14.13
CA GLY A 12 14.34 0.15 14.43
C GLY A 12 13.70 -0.77 13.40
N ILE A 13 13.01 -1.81 13.89
CA ILE A 13 12.22 -2.72 13.06
C ILE A 13 11.14 -1.91 12.36
N ALA A 14 11.22 -1.85 11.02
CA ALA A 14 10.29 -1.11 10.20
C ALA A 14 9.29 -2.07 9.56
N MET A 15 8.23 -2.42 10.28
CA MET A 15 7.17 -3.28 9.76
C MET A 15 5.85 -2.52 9.65
N VAL A 16 5.15 -2.74 8.55
CA VAL A 16 3.81 -2.18 8.34
C VAL A 16 2.91 -3.33 7.88
N ARG A 17 1.69 -3.37 8.42
CA ARG A 17 0.69 -4.30 7.93
C ARG A 17 0.41 -4.01 6.46
N TYR A 18 0.45 -5.05 5.62
CA TYR A 18 0.35 -4.92 4.18
C TYR A 18 -0.90 -4.15 3.73
N VAL A 19 -2.06 -4.47 4.30
CA VAL A 19 -3.33 -3.78 4.01
C VAL A 19 -3.24 -2.26 4.24
N HIS A 20 -2.61 -1.83 5.34
CA HIS A 20 -2.45 -0.40 5.62
C HIS A 20 -1.48 0.28 4.64
N HIS A 21 -0.46 -0.45 4.18
CA HIS A 21 0.47 0.04 3.16
C HIS A 21 -0.27 0.33 1.85
N GLU A 22 -1.08 -0.64 1.37
CA GLU A 22 -1.84 -0.50 0.13
C GLU A 22 -2.89 0.62 0.21
N LEU A 23 -3.65 0.70 1.32
CA LEU A 23 -4.64 1.76 1.52
C LEU A 23 -4.01 3.15 1.56
N ARG A 24 -2.84 3.31 2.18
CA ARG A 24 -2.11 4.58 2.16
C ARG A 24 -1.64 4.93 0.76
N GLY A 25 -1.12 3.95 0.02
CA GLY A 25 -0.74 4.12 -1.38
C GLY A 25 -1.92 4.62 -2.22
N ALA A 26 -3.09 3.97 -2.08
CA ALA A 26 -4.32 4.37 -2.76
C ALA A 26 -4.74 5.82 -2.39
N GLY A 27 -4.67 6.19 -1.12
CA GLY A 27 -4.95 7.57 -0.69
C GLY A 27 -4.01 8.60 -1.33
N MET A 28 -2.72 8.26 -1.49
CA MET A 28 -1.75 9.15 -2.13
C MET A 28 -1.98 9.29 -3.63
N THR A 29 -2.36 8.22 -4.33
CA THR A 29 -2.71 8.31 -5.75
C THR A 29 -3.93 9.17 -5.99
N VAL A 30 -4.96 9.06 -5.15
CA VAL A 30 -6.14 9.94 -5.19
C VAL A 30 -5.76 11.38 -4.90
N ALA A 31 -4.93 11.62 -3.87
CA ALA A 31 -4.46 12.98 -3.54
C ALA A 31 -3.66 13.59 -4.69
N ALA A 32 -2.77 12.83 -5.33
CA ALA A 32 -2.00 13.30 -6.49
C ALA A 32 -2.90 13.65 -7.68
N ALA A 33 -3.90 12.81 -7.98
CA ALA A 33 -4.89 13.08 -9.02
C ALA A 33 -5.69 14.37 -8.74
N ALA A 34 -6.16 14.53 -7.50
CA ALA A 34 -6.92 15.70 -7.08
C ALA A 34 -6.07 16.98 -7.16
N VAL A 35 -4.84 16.96 -6.66
CA VAL A 35 -3.92 18.10 -6.76
C VAL A 35 -3.61 18.43 -8.22
N GLY A 36 -3.31 17.42 -9.05
CA GLY A 36 -3.07 17.62 -10.48
C GLY A 36 -4.24 18.26 -11.19
N LEU A 37 -5.46 17.79 -10.90
CA LEU A 37 -6.68 18.35 -11.46
C LEU A 37 -6.90 19.79 -11.01
N VAL A 38 -6.88 20.07 -9.70
CA VAL A 38 -7.12 21.39 -9.13
C VAL A 38 -6.11 22.43 -9.62
N VAL A 39 -4.84 22.03 -9.72
CA VAL A 39 -3.78 22.93 -10.22
C VAL A 39 -3.90 23.21 -11.71
N ALA A 40 -4.30 22.23 -12.52
CA ALA A 40 -4.37 22.38 -13.96
C ALA A 40 -5.63 23.13 -14.44
N LEU A 41 -6.76 23.02 -13.72
CA LEU A 41 -8.05 23.63 -14.08
C LEU A 41 -7.99 25.13 -14.37
N PRO A 42 -7.28 25.99 -13.60
CA PRO A 42 -7.20 27.42 -13.88
C PRO A 42 -6.42 27.77 -15.16
N PHE A 43 -5.53 26.89 -15.60
CA PHE A 43 -4.65 27.13 -16.74
C PHE A 43 -5.16 26.49 -18.04
N ARG A 44 -6.06 25.52 -17.93
CA ARG A 44 -6.58 24.77 -19.06
C ARG A 44 -8.07 24.54 -18.92
N ALA A 45 -8.84 24.90 -19.95
CA ALA A 45 -10.25 24.56 -20.00
C ALA A 45 -10.43 23.04 -20.09
N LEU A 46 -11.50 22.54 -19.50
CA LEU A 46 -11.90 21.15 -19.71
C LEU A 46 -12.23 20.94 -21.18
N PRO A 47 -11.75 19.87 -21.80
CA PRO A 47 -12.05 19.61 -23.20
C PRO A 47 -13.56 19.35 -23.35
N HIS A 48 -14.16 20.00 -24.34
CA HIS A 48 -15.54 19.72 -24.77
C HIS A 48 -15.59 18.50 -25.70
N ALA A 49 -14.43 17.94 -26.04
CA ALA A 49 -14.33 16.83 -26.95
C ALA A 49 -14.83 15.53 -26.30
N GLU A 50 -15.61 14.79 -27.03
CA GLU A 50 -15.95 13.42 -26.68
C GLU A 50 -14.67 12.58 -26.57
N VAL A 51 -14.53 11.86 -25.46
CA VAL A 51 -13.39 10.95 -25.28
C VAL A 51 -13.59 9.80 -26.27
N PRO A 52 -12.64 9.54 -27.18
CA PRO A 52 -12.75 8.45 -28.14
C PRO A 52 -13.02 7.12 -27.42
N GLY A 53 -13.98 6.35 -27.97
CA GLY A 53 -14.44 5.10 -27.33
C GLY A 53 -13.33 4.05 -27.17
N ASP A 54 -12.36 4.05 -28.08
CA ASP A 54 -11.16 3.20 -28.00
C ASP A 54 -10.28 3.56 -26.79
N VAL A 55 -10.12 4.84 -26.46
CA VAL A 55 -9.40 5.29 -25.26
C VAL A 55 -10.11 4.81 -24.00
N VAL A 56 -11.43 4.91 -23.95
CA VAL A 56 -12.22 4.38 -22.82
C VAL A 56 -12.08 2.87 -22.70
N ALA A 57 -12.11 2.15 -23.81
CA ALA A 57 -11.93 0.69 -23.83
C ALA A 57 -10.54 0.26 -23.36
N TRP A 58 -9.50 0.95 -23.80
CA TRP A 58 -8.14 0.72 -23.33
C TRP A 58 -7.99 0.97 -21.83
N PHE A 59 -8.53 2.07 -21.34
CA PHE A 59 -8.49 2.41 -19.91
C PHE A 59 -9.23 1.36 -19.07
N ALA A 60 -10.42 0.94 -19.50
CA ALA A 60 -11.19 -0.12 -18.86
C ALA A 60 -10.43 -1.46 -18.86
N GLY A 61 -9.77 -1.80 -19.97
CA GLY A 61 -8.93 -2.99 -20.06
C GLY A 61 -7.78 -2.97 -19.06
N ILE A 62 -7.07 -1.86 -18.94
CA ILE A 62 -5.97 -1.69 -17.98
C ILE A 62 -6.50 -1.81 -16.54
N LEU A 63 -7.66 -1.20 -16.24
CA LEU A 63 -8.30 -1.26 -14.92
C LEU A 63 -8.66 -2.68 -14.48
N VAL A 64 -8.85 -3.60 -15.41
CA VAL A 64 -9.17 -5.00 -15.10
C VAL A 64 -7.91 -5.88 -15.14
N VAL A 65 -7.15 -5.80 -16.22
CA VAL A 65 -6.01 -6.71 -16.46
C VAL A 65 -4.90 -6.53 -15.42
N VAL A 66 -4.55 -5.29 -15.10
CA VAL A 66 -3.44 -5.01 -14.18
C VAL A 66 -3.74 -5.54 -12.76
N PRO A 67 -4.91 -5.27 -12.15
CA PRO A 67 -5.26 -5.89 -10.87
C PRO A 67 -5.32 -7.42 -10.93
N CYS A 68 -5.87 -8.01 -11.99
CA CYS A 68 -5.93 -9.48 -12.10
C CYS A 68 -4.53 -10.12 -12.11
N LEU A 69 -3.59 -9.55 -12.86
CA LEU A 69 -2.21 -10.03 -12.88
C LEU A 69 -1.53 -9.84 -11.52
N SER A 70 -1.77 -8.71 -10.87
CA SER A 70 -1.26 -8.43 -9.53
C SER A 70 -1.73 -9.47 -8.52
N LEU A 71 -3.02 -9.82 -8.51
CA LEU A 71 -3.57 -10.83 -7.59
C LEU A 71 -2.90 -12.18 -7.70
N ILE A 72 -2.52 -12.60 -8.92
CA ILE A 72 -1.79 -13.85 -9.13
C ILE A 72 -0.41 -13.79 -8.46
N GLY A 73 0.28 -12.66 -8.60
CA GLY A 73 1.58 -12.42 -7.97
C GLY A 73 1.48 -12.40 -6.44
N GLU A 74 0.54 -11.61 -5.92
CA GLU A 74 0.31 -11.46 -4.48
C GLU A 74 -0.10 -12.77 -3.81
N GLY A 75 -0.98 -13.55 -4.44
CA GLY A 75 -1.39 -14.86 -3.90
C GLY A 75 -0.23 -15.85 -3.80
N ARG A 76 0.73 -15.79 -4.71
CA ARG A 76 1.96 -16.58 -4.62
C ARG A 76 2.91 -16.06 -3.54
N ALA A 77 3.03 -14.75 -3.41
CA ALA A 77 3.87 -14.10 -2.42
C ALA A 77 3.35 -14.33 -0.99
N PHE A 78 2.04 -14.27 -0.75
CA PHE A 78 1.44 -14.56 0.56
C PHE A 78 1.63 -16.01 0.98
N ARG A 79 1.54 -16.97 0.05
CA ARG A 79 1.84 -18.38 0.35
C ARG A 79 3.30 -18.64 0.72
N ARG A 80 4.21 -17.75 0.33
CA ARG A 80 5.65 -17.80 0.65
C ARG A 80 6.02 -16.89 1.82
N ALA A 81 5.03 -16.27 2.48
CA ALA A 81 5.28 -15.42 3.63
C ALA A 81 5.95 -16.21 4.76
N VAL A 82 6.98 -15.61 5.36
CA VAL A 82 7.78 -16.23 6.42
C VAL A 82 7.08 -16.04 7.75
N PRO A 83 6.79 -17.09 8.52
CA PRO A 83 6.22 -16.92 9.85
C PRO A 83 7.21 -16.19 10.77
N LEU A 84 6.72 -15.16 11.48
CA LEU A 84 7.51 -14.48 12.51
C LEU A 84 7.76 -15.43 13.68
N GLN A 85 9.01 -15.59 14.07
CA GLN A 85 9.41 -16.47 15.17
C GLN A 85 8.91 -15.96 16.52
N ASP A 86 8.97 -14.66 16.75
CA ASP A 86 8.46 -14.00 17.95
C ASP A 86 7.67 -12.73 17.55
N PRO A 87 6.37 -12.88 17.22
CA PRO A 87 5.57 -11.75 16.77
C PRO A 87 5.39 -10.68 17.85
N ASP A 88 5.31 -11.06 19.12
CA ASP A 88 5.05 -10.12 20.21
C ASP A 88 6.28 -9.26 20.49
N ALA A 89 7.48 -9.84 20.52
CA ALA A 89 8.73 -9.09 20.65
C ALA A 89 9.00 -8.20 19.46
N VAL A 90 8.75 -8.68 18.25
CA VAL A 90 8.93 -7.89 17.02
C VAL A 90 7.92 -6.74 16.95
N LEU A 91 6.64 -7.01 17.17
CA LEU A 91 5.59 -6.00 17.08
C LEU A 91 5.64 -4.98 18.23
N SER A 92 6.09 -5.37 19.44
CA SER A 92 6.30 -4.43 20.54
C SER A 92 7.44 -3.44 20.28
N ARG A 93 8.45 -3.83 19.51
CA ARG A 93 9.56 -2.97 19.08
C ARG A 93 9.19 -2.06 17.90
N VAL A 94 8.08 -2.32 17.22
CA VAL A 94 7.52 -1.41 16.21
C VAL A 94 6.92 -0.19 16.89
N HIS A 95 7.77 0.57 17.61
CA HIS A 95 7.37 1.83 18.23
C HIS A 95 7.24 2.88 17.13
N ALA A 96 6.05 3.47 17.11
CA ALA A 96 5.63 4.60 16.32
C ALA A 96 5.99 4.50 14.82
N PRO A 97 5.02 4.57 13.93
CA PRO A 97 5.32 4.66 12.51
C PRO A 97 6.18 5.91 12.32
N ARG A 98 7.51 5.75 12.19
CA ARG A 98 8.29 6.83 11.61
C ARG A 98 7.56 7.22 10.35
N PRO A 99 7.24 8.50 10.15
CA PRO A 99 6.65 8.94 8.89
C PRO A 99 7.69 8.56 7.82
N TYR A 100 7.47 7.41 7.20
CA TYR A 100 8.43 6.87 6.24
C TYR A 100 8.63 7.91 5.14
N LEU A 101 9.87 8.34 4.94
CA LEU A 101 10.31 9.12 3.78
C LEU A 101 9.76 8.54 2.46
N PHE A 102 9.50 7.24 2.44
CA PHE A 102 8.96 6.53 1.29
C PHE A 102 7.58 7.06 0.86
N HIS A 103 6.76 7.51 1.78
CA HIS A 103 5.42 8.02 1.45
C HIS A 103 5.49 9.40 0.80
N GLY A 104 6.35 10.29 1.31
CA GLY A 104 6.59 11.59 0.69
C GLY A 104 7.25 11.45 -0.69
N GLY A 105 8.23 10.57 -0.82
CA GLY A 105 8.87 10.27 -2.10
C GLY A 105 7.90 9.70 -3.13
N PHE A 106 7.03 8.78 -2.74
CA PHE A 106 6.02 8.21 -3.64
C PHE A 106 5.02 9.28 -4.12
N LEU A 107 4.51 10.10 -3.21
CA LEU A 107 3.64 11.22 -3.56
C LEU A 107 4.36 12.23 -4.48
N ALA A 108 5.62 12.55 -4.19
CA ALA A 108 6.42 13.45 -5.03
C ALA A 108 6.58 12.90 -6.45
N VAL A 109 6.88 11.60 -6.61
CA VAL A 109 6.97 10.95 -7.92
C VAL A 109 5.64 11.03 -8.66
N LEU A 110 4.53 10.74 -7.98
CA LEU A 110 3.19 10.85 -8.58
C LEU A 110 2.89 12.27 -9.05
N LEU A 111 3.22 13.28 -8.23
CA LEU A 111 3.01 14.68 -8.59
C LEU A 111 3.89 15.12 -9.76
N VAL A 112 5.17 14.70 -9.76
CA VAL A 112 6.09 14.98 -10.88
C VAL A 112 5.59 14.36 -12.20
N LEU A 113 4.91 13.23 -12.15
CA LEU A 113 4.33 12.60 -13.34
C LEU A 113 3.00 13.25 -13.75
N THR A 114 2.10 13.50 -12.79
CA THR A 114 0.73 13.95 -13.09
C THR A 114 0.64 15.43 -13.41
N LEU A 115 1.36 16.30 -12.68
CA LEU A 115 1.28 17.76 -12.86
C LEU A 115 1.72 18.23 -14.24
N PRO A 116 2.93 17.88 -14.73
CA PRO A 116 3.32 18.29 -16.06
C PRO A 116 2.37 17.74 -17.14
N LEU A 117 1.94 16.48 -16.99
CA LEU A 117 1.03 15.87 -17.95
C LEU A 117 -0.30 16.62 -17.99
N ALA A 118 -0.89 16.95 -16.83
CA ALA A 118 -2.14 17.70 -16.76
C ALA A 118 -2.02 19.13 -17.28
N LEU A 119 -0.89 19.81 -17.04
CA LEU A 119 -0.64 21.17 -17.49
C LEU A 119 -0.36 21.25 -19.00
N VAL A 120 0.37 20.28 -19.55
CA VAL A 120 0.76 20.29 -20.97
C VAL A 120 -0.37 19.79 -21.87
N THR A 121 -1.07 18.74 -21.45
CA THR A 121 -2.11 18.13 -22.29
C THR A 121 -3.52 18.61 -21.90
N ASN A 122 -4.04 18.15 -20.78
CA ASN A 122 -5.43 18.30 -20.40
C ASN A 122 -5.57 18.00 -18.88
N PRO A 123 -6.35 18.78 -18.11
CA PRO A 123 -6.55 18.52 -16.69
C PRO A 123 -6.98 17.07 -16.35
N LEU A 124 -7.78 16.45 -17.22
CA LEU A 124 -8.21 15.05 -17.04
C LEU A 124 -7.06 14.04 -17.11
N ALA A 125 -5.91 14.42 -17.67
CA ALA A 125 -4.73 13.57 -17.68
C ALA A 125 -4.18 13.30 -16.26
N ALA A 126 -4.50 14.15 -15.27
CA ALA A 126 -4.21 13.85 -13.87
C ALA A 126 -4.87 12.55 -13.37
N LEU A 127 -5.94 12.10 -14.02
CA LEU A 127 -6.65 10.87 -13.69
C LEU A 127 -5.93 9.60 -14.17
N CYS A 128 -4.82 9.73 -14.91
CA CYS A 128 -4.05 8.58 -15.41
C CYS A 128 -3.51 7.67 -14.29
N VAL A 129 -3.44 8.16 -13.05
CA VAL A 129 -3.03 7.37 -11.88
C VAL A 129 -4.16 6.56 -11.23
N LEU A 130 -5.42 6.73 -11.66
CA LEU A 130 -6.56 5.98 -11.09
C LEU A 130 -6.46 4.46 -11.27
N PRO A 131 -5.92 3.91 -12.38
CA PRO A 131 -5.68 2.48 -12.48
C PRO A 131 -4.77 1.95 -11.36
N LEU A 132 -3.76 2.72 -10.96
CA LEU A 132 -2.91 2.37 -9.82
C LEU A 132 -3.70 2.39 -8.50
N THR A 133 -4.60 3.37 -8.33
CA THR A 133 -5.50 3.41 -7.17
C THR A 133 -6.37 2.15 -7.10
N ALA A 134 -6.99 1.77 -8.21
CA ALA A 134 -7.82 0.57 -8.29
C ALA A 134 -7.02 -0.69 -7.95
N GLN A 135 -5.80 -0.82 -8.49
CA GLN A 135 -4.90 -1.94 -8.18
C GLN A 135 -4.58 -2.02 -6.69
N LEU A 136 -4.20 -0.91 -6.05
CA LEU A 136 -3.86 -0.87 -4.62
C LEU A 136 -5.07 -1.23 -3.75
N LEU A 137 -6.28 -0.77 -4.12
CA LEU A 137 -7.51 -1.14 -3.41
C LEU A 137 -7.85 -2.63 -3.58
N VAL A 138 -7.70 -3.18 -4.77
CA VAL A 138 -7.91 -4.61 -5.04
C VAL A 138 -6.92 -5.46 -4.26
N ASN A 139 -5.64 -5.06 -4.23
CA ASN A 139 -4.61 -5.75 -3.44
C ASN A 139 -4.93 -5.70 -1.93
N ALA A 140 -5.36 -4.54 -1.41
CA ALA A 140 -5.79 -4.41 -0.01
C ALA A 140 -7.00 -5.31 0.31
N ALA A 141 -7.99 -5.34 -0.56
CA ALA A 141 -9.18 -6.17 -0.41
C ALA A 141 -8.83 -7.67 -0.44
N TYR A 142 -7.97 -8.07 -1.37
CA TYR A 142 -7.48 -9.44 -1.46
C TYR A 142 -6.67 -9.85 -0.23
N ALA A 143 -5.79 -8.98 0.26
CA ALA A 143 -5.03 -9.24 1.49
C ALA A 143 -5.96 -9.41 2.70
N LEU A 144 -6.99 -8.56 2.84
CA LEU A 144 -8.00 -8.70 3.89
C LEU A 144 -8.76 -10.03 3.79
N TYR A 145 -9.15 -10.43 2.58
CA TYR A 145 -9.80 -11.71 2.34
C TYR A 145 -8.86 -12.85 2.74
N TRP A 146 -7.62 -12.80 2.30
CA TRP A 146 -6.61 -13.82 2.59
C TRP A 146 -6.31 -13.93 4.09
N GLU A 147 -6.15 -12.80 4.80
CA GLU A 147 -5.96 -12.74 6.25
C GLU A 147 -7.16 -13.33 7.02
N ARG A 148 -8.38 -13.12 6.51
CA ARG A 148 -9.60 -13.68 7.14
C ARG A 148 -9.71 -15.17 6.96
N THR A 149 -9.40 -15.67 5.77
CA THR A 149 -9.53 -17.09 5.43
C THR A 149 -8.45 -17.96 6.06
N HIS A 150 -7.23 -17.43 6.25
CA HIS A 150 -6.10 -18.18 6.81
C HIS A 150 -5.83 -17.87 8.28
N GLY A 151 -6.50 -16.89 8.88
CA GLY A 151 -6.28 -16.49 10.27
C GLY A 151 -4.92 -15.85 10.54
N LEU A 152 -4.21 -15.45 9.49
CA LEU A 152 -2.86 -14.87 9.53
C LEU A 152 -2.90 -13.39 9.15
N LEU A 153 -1.98 -12.61 9.71
CA LEU A 153 -1.74 -11.22 9.32
C LEU A 153 -0.50 -11.15 8.43
N ILE A 154 -0.56 -10.35 7.37
CA ILE A 154 0.55 -10.14 6.44
C ILE A 154 1.25 -8.81 6.76
N TRP A 155 2.59 -8.89 6.86
CA TRP A 155 3.45 -7.78 7.19
C TRP A 155 4.49 -7.56 6.11
N ARG A 156 4.72 -6.30 5.78
CA ARG A 156 5.78 -5.86 4.89
C ARG A 156 6.83 -5.09 5.69
N GLY A 157 8.11 -5.40 5.46
CA GLY A 157 9.20 -4.71 6.14
C GLY A 157 10.44 -5.59 6.23
N ALA A 158 11.36 -5.20 7.11
CA ALA A 158 12.59 -5.92 7.37
C ALA A 158 12.74 -6.19 8.87
N VAL A 159 13.05 -7.42 9.21
CA VAL A 159 13.42 -7.85 10.56
C VAL A 159 14.89 -8.26 10.50
N PRO A 160 15.80 -7.51 11.16
CA PRO A 160 17.24 -7.79 11.08
C PRO A 160 17.61 -9.20 11.54
N GLU A 161 16.94 -9.69 12.58
CA GLU A 161 17.16 -11.01 13.18
C GLU A 161 16.61 -12.15 12.32
N GLN A 162 15.70 -11.86 11.41
CA GLN A 162 15.05 -12.84 10.53
C GLN A 162 14.98 -12.29 9.10
N PRO A 163 16.10 -12.24 8.38
CA PRO A 163 16.11 -11.71 7.02
C PRO A 163 15.27 -12.58 6.07
N LEU A 164 14.56 -11.92 5.16
CA LEU A 164 13.81 -12.60 4.11
C LEU A 164 14.76 -13.32 3.14
N GLY A 165 14.43 -14.55 2.82
CA GLY A 165 15.13 -15.34 1.82
C GLY A 165 14.84 -14.87 0.39
N LYS A 166 15.57 -15.45 -0.57
CA LYS A 166 15.38 -15.12 -2.00
C LYS A 166 13.95 -15.43 -2.45
N GLY A 167 13.28 -14.43 -2.99
CA GLY A 167 11.89 -14.55 -3.47
C GLY A 167 10.82 -14.49 -2.38
N GLN A 168 11.18 -14.17 -1.14
CA GLN A 168 10.26 -13.89 -0.03
C GLN A 168 10.10 -12.39 0.11
N MET A 169 8.88 -11.90 0.28
CA MET A 169 8.57 -10.47 0.32
C MET A 169 7.83 -10.06 1.60
N PHE A 170 7.25 -11.03 2.30
CA PHE A 170 6.35 -10.77 3.41
C PHE A 170 6.63 -11.67 4.60
N TYR A 171 6.27 -11.18 5.77
CA TYR A 171 6.16 -11.98 6.99
C TYR A 171 4.69 -12.26 7.29
N SER A 172 4.44 -13.35 8.01
CA SER A 172 3.13 -13.69 8.53
C SER A 172 3.16 -13.85 10.04
N SER A 173 2.08 -13.45 10.72
CA SER A 173 1.88 -13.72 12.14
C SER A 173 0.46 -14.20 12.38
N THR A 174 0.26 -15.01 13.41
CA THR A 174 -1.07 -15.36 13.87
C THR A 174 -1.78 -14.11 14.38
N ARG A 175 -3.09 -14.02 14.17
CA ARG A 175 -3.89 -12.95 14.72
C ARG A 175 -3.87 -13.09 16.24
N PRO A 176 -3.45 -12.06 17.02
CA PRO A 176 -3.55 -12.15 18.48
C PRO A 176 -5.01 -12.44 18.85
N PRO A 177 -5.25 -13.33 19.81
CA PRO A 177 -6.61 -13.58 20.29
C PRO A 177 -7.23 -12.23 20.67
N ARG A 178 -8.44 -11.95 20.17
CA ARG A 178 -9.17 -10.75 20.59
C ARG A 178 -9.17 -10.75 22.10
N ARG A 179 -8.47 -9.83 22.76
CA ARG A 179 -8.64 -9.59 24.17
C ARG A 179 -10.14 -9.43 24.39
N ARG A 180 -10.75 -10.45 24.97
CA ARG A 180 -12.11 -10.37 25.50
C ARG A 180 -12.07 -9.14 26.40
N LYS A 181 -12.79 -8.09 26.02
CA LYS A 181 -12.84 -6.88 26.84
C LYS A 181 -13.22 -7.36 28.23
N ASP A 182 -12.36 -7.08 29.22
CA ASP A 182 -12.53 -7.36 30.64
C ASP A 182 -13.78 -6.63 31.23
N HIS A 183 -14.89 -6.66 30.51
CA HIS A 183 -16.17 -6.16 31.00
C HIS A 183 -16.82 -7.14 31.99
N ASP A 184 -16.40 -8.42 31.99
CA ASP A 184 -17.00 -9.41 32.85
C ASP A 184 -16.38 -9.43 34.25
N LEU A 185 -15.20 -8.81 34.46
CA LEU A 185 -14.56 -8.79 35.78
C LEU A 185 -15.10 -7.72 36.75
N ARG A 186 -15.98 -6.82 36.30
CA ARG A 186 -16.64 -5.86 37.20
C ARG A 186 -18.02 -6.31 37.71
N ALA A 187 -18.56 -7.39 37.19
CA ALA A 187 -19.87 -7.91 37.63
C ALA A 187 -19.78 -8.82 38.83
N GLU A 188 -18.60 -9.26 39.27
CA GLU A 188 -18.42 -10.16 40.44
C GLU A 188 -18.05 -9.44 41.73
N TYR A 189 -17.99 -8.10 41.76
CA TYR A 189 -17.66 -7.33 43.00
C TYR A 189 -18.79 -6.40 43.44
N HIS A 190 -20.05 -6.77 43.17
CA HIS A 190 -21.19 -6.09 43.80
C HIS A 190 -22.18 -7.10 44.36
#